data_f98f0e4433a270c5ff4f284fbb700b04
#
_entry.id   f98f0e4433a270c5ff4f284fbb700b04
#
_cell.length_a   1.000
_cell.length_b   1.000
_cell.length_c   1.000
_cell.angle_alpha   90.00
_cell.angle_beta   90.00
_cell.angle_gamma   90.00
#
_symmetry.space_group_name_H-M   'P 1'
#
loop_
_entity.id
_entity.type
_entity.pdbx_description
1 polymer ?
#
loop_
_entity_poly.entity_id
_entity_poly.type
_entity_poly.pdbx_seq_one_letter_code
_entity_poly.pdbx_strand_id
1 'polypeptide(L)'
;IVIMASVMSSHQNRISHPVSVIHMVYHLGLLVGLNMVLSGDAGVSLIFVFIFIGMAFAGGVSLWWFALAIGGIAAMFPILWQFLGQYQRNRILILFDPKVDPQGTNERYHSKINLQSLTGGGLTGQGLFNGNRTQSGALFAQHTDYIFSSMGEEIGFIGCVCIMLAELAIIARCVYVGIRCQDYMRRLVCYGAASALMFQLMINVGMCIGVMPVIGLTLPLISYGGSSVVTIFMMLGLVSGAYARPSSLSHERYVQPYRG
;
A
#
# COMPACT_ATOMS: atom_id res chain seq x y z
N ILE A 1 -7.99 -0.01 8.47
CA ILE A 1 -8.18 1.45 8.41
C ILE A 1 -9.18 1.89 9.49
N VAL A 2 -10.45 1.48 9.44
CA VAL A 2 -11.51 1.96 10.35
C VAL A 2 -11.19 1.71 11.82
N ILE A 3 -10.76 0.50 12.18
CA ILE A 3 -10.37 0.16 13.56
C ILE A 3 -9.24 1.07 14.04
N MET A 4 -8.21 1.23 13.22
CA MET A 4 -7.06 2.08 13.57
C MET A 4 -7.46 3.56 13.69
N ALA A 5 -8.32 4.05 12.79
CA ALA A 5 -8.87 5.40 12.87
C ALA A 5 -9.66 5.63 14.16
N SER A 6 -10.45 4.63 14.60
CA SER A 6 -11.20 4.69 15.86
C SER A 6 -10.26 4.73 17.07
N VAL A 7 -9.26 3.84 17.12
CA VAL A 7 -8.26 3.80 18.20
C VAL A 7 -7.47 5.12 18.27
N MET A 8 -7.04 5.66 17.14
CA MET A 8 -6.32 6.93 17.10
C MET A 8 -7.22 8.10 17.49
N SER A 9 -8.49 8.09 17.10
CA SER A 9 -9.45 9.13 17.44
C SER A 9 -9.72 9.18 18.96
N SER A 10 -9.78 8.03 19.63
CA SER A 10 -9.95 8.00 21.09
C SER A 10 -8.74 8.59 21.86
N HIS A 11 -7.58 8.66 21.23
CA HIS A 11 -6.36 9.22 21.81
C HIS A 11 -5.97 10.58 21.22
N GLN A 12 -6.86 11.27 20.49
CA GLN A 12 -6.57 12.50 19.76
C GLN A 12 -5.85 13.56 20.59
N ASN A 13 -6.29 13.78 21.84
CA ASN A 13 -5.73 14.82 22.72
C ASN A 13 -4.31 14.53 23.24
N ARG A 14 -3.87 13.28 23.17
CA ARG A 14 -2.56 12.83 23.67
C ARG A 14 -1.93 11.80 22.73
N ILE A 15 -2.05 12.02 21.43
CA ILE A 15 -1.68 10.99 20.41
C ILE A 15 -0.19 10.62 20.47
N SER A 16 0.68 11.57 20.81
CA SER A 16 2.15 11.36 20.95
C SER A 16 2.57 10.88 22.35
N HIS A 17 1.63 10.68 23.28
CA HIS A 17 1.98 10.16 24.60
C HIS A 17 2.40 8.67 24.49
N PRO A 18 3.43 8.22 25.23
CA PRO A 18 3.95 6.85 25.13
C PRO A 18 2.88 5.77 25.23
N VAL A 19 1.96 5.91 26.19
CA VAL A 19 0.86 4.95 26.39
C VAL A 19 -0.05 4.86 25.16
N SER A 20 -0.37 6.00 24.54
CA SER A 20 -1.19 6.04 23.33
C SER A 20 -0.49 5.37 22.15
N VAL A 21 0.80 5.65 21.97
CA VAL A 21 1.62 5.04 20.90
C VAL A 21 1.73 3.54 21.10
N ILE A 22 2.01 3.07 22.32
CA ILE A 22 2.06 1.63 22.65
C ILE A 22 0.71 0.97 22.36
N HIS A 23 -0.40 1.60 22.72
CA HIS A 23 -1.74 1.07 22.47
C HIS A 23 -2.03 0.96 20.95
N MET A 24 -1.65 1.96 20.16
CA MET A 24 -1.78 1.93 18.71
C MET A 24 -0.91 0.84 18.07
N VAL A 25 0.36 0.72 18.52
CA VAL A 25 1.29 -0.32 18.04
C VAL A 25 0.81 -1.71 18.43
N TYR A 26 0.23 -1.88 19.60
CA TYR A 26 -0.38 -3.15 20.02
C TYR A 26 -1.50 -3.59 19.06
N HIS A 27 -2.41 -2.68 18.68
CA HIS A 27 -3.48 -3.00 17.72
C HIS A 27 -2.93 -3.31 16.32
N LEU A 28 -1.90 -2.58 15.88
CA LEU A 28 -1.20 -2.91 14.64
C LEU A 28 -0.57 -4.31 14.71
N GLY A 29 0.15 -4.59 15.80
CA GLY A 29 0.80 -5.89 16.02
C GLY A 29 -0.19 -7.04 16.05
N LEU A 30 -1.37 -6.84 16.65
CA LEU A 30 -2.45 -7.82 16.66
C LEU A 30 -2.98 -8.09 15.24
N LEU A 31 -3.22 -7.05 14.44
CA LEU A 31 -3.69 -7.20 13.06
C LEU A 31 -2.65 -7.89 12.17
N VAL A 32 -1.39 -7.45 12.25
CA VAL A 32 -0.28 -8.04 11.50
C VAL A 32 -0.04 -9.49 11.95
N GLY A 33 0.00 -9.74 13.24
CA GLY A 33 0.20 -11.07 13.80
C GLY A 33 -0.91 -12.04 13.39
N LEU A 34 -2.17 -11.60 13.48
CA LEU A 34 -3.31 -12.41 13.04
C LEU A 34 -3.23 -12.74 11.54
N ASN A 35 -2.89 -11.76 10.71
CA ASN A 35 -2.72 -11.99 9.27
C ASN A 35 -1.58 -12.97 8.96
N MET A 36 -0.45 -12.84 9.66
CA MET A 36 0.69 -13.76 9.48
C MET A 36 0.36 -15.18 9.91
N VAL A 37 -0.41 -15.36 10.98
CA VAL A 37 -0.81 -16.70 11.46
C VAL A 37 -1.88 -17.33 10.56
N LEU A 38 -2.86 -16.56 10.10
CA LEU A 38 -3.98 -17.09 9.31
C LEU A 38 -3.67 -17.23 7.83
N SER A 39 -2.98 -16.26 7.24
CA SER A 39 -2.76 -16.19 5.79
C SER A 39 -1.31 -16.39 5.39
N GLY A 40 -0.34 -16.14 6.29
CA GLY A 40 1.09 -16.16 5.96
C GLY A 40 1.51 -15.07 4.97
N ASP A 41 0.63 -14.11 4.66
CA ASP A 41 0.86 -13.09 3.63
C ASP A 41 1.59 -11.88 4.20
N ALA A 42 2.90 -11.85 3.91
CA ALA A 42 3.76 -10.72 4.29
C ALA A 42 3.41 -9.43 3.53
N GLY A 43 2.92 -9.53 2.29
CA GLY A 43 2.54 -8.37 1.48
C GLY A 43 1.40 -7.58 2.10
N VAL A 44 0.32 -8.26 2.49
CA VAL A 44 -0.82 -7.65 3.19
C VAL A 44 -0.38 -7.08 4.54
N SER A 45 0.50 -7.76 5.26
CA SER A 45 1.05 -7.26 6.52
C SER A 45 1.80 -5.94 6.35
N LEU A 46 2.59 -5.80 5.29
CA LEU A 46 3.26 -4.55 4.95
C LEU A 46 2.26 -3.43 4.62
N ILE A 47 1.16 -3.73 3.92
CA ILE A 47 0.09 -2.74 3.68
C ILE A 47 -0.44 -2.20 5.02
N PHE A 48 -0.71 -3.07 6.01
CA PHE A 48 -1.19 -2.63 7.33
C PHE A 48 -0.20 -1.70 8.03
N VAL A 49 1.10 -2.00 7.95
CA VAL A 49 2.15 -1.14 8.50
C VAL A 49 2.18 0.22 7.80
N PHE A 50 2.09 0.26 6.47
CA PHE A 50 2.09 1.52 5.73
C PHE A 50 0.82 2.36 5.95
N ILE A 51 -0.34 1.72 6.05
CA ILE A 51 -1.58 2.40 6.46
C ILE A 51 -1.38 3.06 7.82
N PHE A 52 -0.82 2.33 8.78
CA PHE A 52 -0.56 2.84 10.13
C PHE A 52 0.39 4.03 10.10
N ILE A 53 1.52 3.93 9.37
CA ILE A 53 2.51 5.01 9.23
C ILE A 53 1.85 6.27 8.66
N GLY A 54 1.09 6.15 7.57
CA GLY A 54 0.42 7.29 6.95
C GLY A 54 -0.65 7.91 7.84
N MET A 55 -1.43 7.08 8.54
CA MET A 55 -2.43 7.56 9.49
C MET A 55 -1.78 8.22 10.71
N ALA A 56 -0.70 7.66 11.25
CA ALA A 56 0.03 8.21 12.39
C ALA A 56 0.69 9.57 12.04
N PHE A 57 1.29 9.66 10.86
CA PHE A 57 1.85 10.90 10.35
C PHE A 57 0.78 12.00 10.19
N ALA A 58 -0.33 11.67 9.51
CA ALA A 58 -1.44 12.58 9.29
C ALA A 58 -2.22 12.90 10.59
N GLY A 59 -2.19 11.98 11.54
CA GLY A 59 -2.79 12.14 12.87
C GLY A 59 -2.01 13.06 13.80
N GLY A 60 -0.76 13.41 13.44
CA GLY A 60 0.07 14.31 14.23
C GLY A 60 0.91 13.59 15.30
N VAL A 61 1.22 12.32 15.13
CA VAL A 61 2.20 11.61 15.96
C VAL A 61 3.57 12.25 15.75
N SER A 62 4.27 12.54 16.84
CA SER A 62 5.59 13.19 16.82
C SER A 62 6.59 12.39 15.97
N LEU A 63 7.35 13.08 15.11
CA LEU A 63 8.39 12.49 14.25
C LEU A 63 9.45 11.70 15.03
N TRP A 64 9.63 12.03 16.30
CA TRP A 64 10.54 11.31 17.18
C TRP A 64 10.19 9.81 17.31
N TRP A 65 8.90 9.47 17.32
CA TRP A 65 8.45 8.09 17.38
C TRP A 65 8.79 7.32 16.10
N PHE A 66 8.73 7.99 14.95
CA PHE A 66 9.15 7.39 13.67
C PHE A 66 10.67 7.15 13.65
N ALA A 67 11.46 8.13 14.13
CA ALA A 67 12.91 7.97 14.25
C ALA A 67 13.27 6.81 15.18
N LEU A 68 12.58 6.69 16.32
CA LEU A 68 12.76 5.60 17.28
C LEU A 68 12.35 4.25 16.67
N ALA A 69 11.26 4.19 15.90
CA ALA A 69 10.82 2.97 15.22
C ALA A 69 11.85 2.53 14.16
N ILE A 70 12.35 3.46 13.32
CA ILE A 70 13.38 3.18 12.32
C ILE A 70 14.68 2.71 13.00
N GLY A 71 15.12 3.40 14.04
CA GLY A 71 16.31 3.03 14.82
C GLY A 71 16.15 1.66 15.48
N GLY A 72 14.98 1.36 16.04
CA GLY A 72 14.66 0.06 16.63
C GLY A 72 14.66 -1.06 15.61
N ILE A 73 14.05 -0.87 14.44
CA ILE A 73 14.06 -1.84 13.35
C ILE A 73 15.50 -2.07 12.85
N ALA A 74 16.28 -1.01 12.67
CA ALA A 74 17.68 -1.12 12.24
C ALA A 74 18.54 -1.89 13.26
N ALA A 75 18.35 -1.63 14.56
CA ALA A 75 19.05 -2.35 15.62
C ALA A 75 18.64 -3.82 15.73
N MET A 76 17.35 -4.12 15.49
CA MET A 76 16.83 -5.50 15.50
C MET A 76 17.03 -6.24 14.17
N PHE A 77 17.43 -5.57 13.11
CA PHE A 77 17.56 -6.16 11.78
C PHE A 77 18.43 -7.42 11.74
N PRO A 78 19.61 -7.47 12.38
CA PRO A 78 20.45 -8.69 12.39
C PRO A 78 19.74 -9.90 13.02
N ILE A 79 18.90 -9.65 14.02
CA ILE A 79 18.12 -10.69 14.71
C ILE A 79 16.95 -11.11 13.81
N LEU A 80 16.20 -10.16 13.28
CA LEU A 80 15.08 -10.42 12.37
C LEU A 80 15.53 -11.18 11.13
N TRP A 81 16.71 -10.86 10.61
CA TRP A 81 17.31 -11.56 9.47
C TRP A 81 17.49 -13.06 9.72
N GLN A 82 17.77 -13.47 10.93
CA GLN A 82 17.94 -14.90 11.28
C GLN A 82 16.60 -15.65 11.28
N PHE A 83 15.50 -14.98 11.56
CA PHE A 83 14.15 -15.57 11.55
C PHE A 83 13.51 -15.61 10.17
N LEU A 84 14.02 -14.85 9.19
CA LEU A 84 13.54 -14.91 7.82
C LEU A 84 13.88 -16.27 7.20
N GLY A 85 12.89 -16.91 6.57
CA GLY A 85 13.09 -18.11 5.78
C GLY A 85 14.04 -17.87 4.59
N GLN A 86 14.71 -18.92 4.12
CA GLN A 86 15.66 -18.82 3.00
C GLN A 86 15.03 -18.17 1.75
N TYR A 87 13.77 -18.49 1.46
CA TYR A 87 13.02 -17.93 0.36
C TYR A 87 12.86 -16.39 0.46
N GLN A 88 12.54 -15.88 1.65
CA GLN A 88 12.38 -14.46 1.89
C GLN A 88 13.71 -13.70 1.83
N ARG A 89 14.78 -14.33 2.36
CA ARG A 89 16.15 -13.78 2.26
C ARG A 89 16.59 -13.67 0.80
N ASN A 90 16.37 -14.71 0.02
CA ASN A 90 16.74 -14.73 -1.39
C ASN A 90 16.04 -13.62 -2.17
N ARG A 91 14.76 -13.35 -1.91
CA ARG A 91 14.02 -12.25 -2.54
C ARG A 91 14.66 -10.88 -2.30
N ILE A 92 15.20 -10.65 -1.11
CA ILE A 92 15.87 -9.41 -0.78
C ILE A 92 17.28 -9.39 -1.39
N LEU A 93 18.03 -10.49 -1.26
CA LEU A 93 19.41 -10.58 -1.72
C LEU A 93 19.54 -10.47 -3.24
N ILE A 94 18.58 -11.00 -4.00
CA ILE A 94 18.57 -10.94 -5.47
C ILE A 94 18.63 -9.49 -6.00
N LEU A 95 18.11 -8.52 -5.24
CA LEU A 95 18.20 -7.11 -5.63
C LEU A 95 19.63 -6.55 -5.58
N PHE A 96 20.46 -7.09 -4.68
CA PHE A 96 21.80 -6.57 -4.40
C PHE A 96 22.91 -7.46 -4.91
N ASP A 97 22.72 -8.78 -4.93
CA ASP A 97 23.74 -9.75 -5.34
C ASP A 97 23.25 -10.68 -6.47
N PRO A 98 23.77 -10.48 -7.70
CA PRO A 98 23.48 -11.35 -8.83
C PRO A 98 23.89 -12.83 -8.62
N LYS A 99 24.77 -13.12 -7.65
CA LYS A 99 25.29 -14.48 -7.41
C LYS A 99 24.32 -15.37 -6.66
N VAL A 100 23.27 -14.81 -6.06
CA VAL A 100 22.25 -15.57 -5.32
C VAL A 100 21.41 -16.46 -6.24
N ASP A 101 21.22 -16.05 -7.50
CA ASP A 101 20.59 -16.84 -8.58
C ASP A 101 21.40 -16.68 -9.87
N PRO A 102 22.58 -17.36 -9.96
CA PRO A 102 23.50 -17.18 -11.10
C PRO A 102 22.90 -17.60 -12.44
N GLN A 103 22.02 -18.60 -12.42
CA GLN A 103 21.36 -19.12 -13.62
C GLN A 103 20.10 -18.35 -13.98
N GLY A 104 19.59 -17.53 -13.06
CA GLY A 104 18.37 -16.76 -13.28
C GLY A 104 17.16 -17.66 -13.57
N THR A 105 17.07 -18.80 -12.89
CA THR A 105 16.03 -19.81 -13.15
C THR A 105 14.81 -19.68 -12.26
N ASN A 106 14.92 -18.88 -11.19
CA ASN A 106 13.87 -18.71 -10.18
C ASN A 106 13.28 -17.28 -10.20
N GLU A 107 13.32 -16.60 -9.09
CA GLU A 107 12.72 -15.27 -8.92
C GLU A 107 13.34 -14.20 -9.81
N ARG A 108 14.65 -14.30 -10.08
CA ARG A 108 15.34 -13.39 -10.99
C ARG A 108 14.89 -13.58 -12.44
N TYR A 109 14.53 -14.79 -12.84
CA TYR A 109 13.98 -15.06 -14.16
C TYR A 109 12.68 -14.28 -14.39
N HIS A 110 11.74 -14.37 -13.44
CA HIS A 110 10.47 -13.65 -13.52
C HIS A 110 10.67 -12.13 -13.56
N SER A 111 11.51 -11.60 -12.67
CA SER A 111 11.83 -10.17 -12.65
C SER A 111 12.48 -9.70 -13.97
N LYS A 112 13.39 -10.48 -14.53
CA LYS A 112 14.06 -10.18 -15.81
C LYS A 112 13.09 -10.19 -16.99
N ILE A 113 12.23 -11.20 -17.09
CA ILE A 113 11.24 -11.27 -18.17
C ILE A 113 10.25 -10.10 -18.06
N ASN A 114 9.78 -9.79 -16.85
CA ASN A 114 8.87 -8.67 -16.64
C ASN A 114 9.50 -7.33 -17.03
N LEU A 115 10.75 -7.10 -16.66
CA LEU A 115 11.48 -5.90 -17.08
C LEU A 115 11.69 -5.85 -18.61
N GLN A 116 11.98 -7.00 -19.24
CA GLN A 116 12.10 -7.09 -20.69
C GLN A 116 10.79 -6.84 -21.42
N SER A 117 9.65 -7.26 -20.86
CA SER A 117 8.34 -6.96 -21.42
C SER A 117 8.03 -5.47 -21.29
N LEU A 118 8.23 -4.89 -20.10
CA LEU A 118 8.04 -3.47 -19.86
C LEU A 118 8.87 -2.61 -20.83
N THR A 119 10.14 -2.95 -21.05
CA THR A 119 11.03 -2.21 -21.96
C THR A 119 10.76 -2.54 -23.44
N GLY A 120 10.23 -3.72 -23.73
CA GLY A 120 9.92 -4.18 -25.09
C GLY A 120 8.78 -3.43 -25.76
N GLY A 121 7.92 -2.75 -25.00
CA GLY A 121 6.84 -1.91 -25.53
C GLY A 121 7.31 -0.54 -26.06
N GLY A 122 8.49 -0.07 -25.69
CA GLY A 122 8.97 1.25 -26.10
C GLY A 122 8.03 2.38 -25.67
N LEU A 123 7.90 3.42 -26.49
CA LEU A 123 7.07 4.59 -26.15
C LEU A 123 5.57 4.35 -26.31
N THR A 124 5.15 3.66 -27.38
CA THR A 124 3.74 3.55 -27.79
C THR A 124 3.16 2.14 -27.63
N GLY A 125 3.97 1.16 -27.22
CA GLY A 125 3.56 -0.23 -27.09
C GLY A 125 3.56 -1.01 -28.42
N GLN A 126 3.36 -2.33 -28.30
CA GLN A 126 3.23 -3.25 -29.44
C GLN A 126 1.77 -3.32 -29.95
N GLY A 127 0.84 -2.67 -29.27
CA GLY A 127 -0.59 -2.70 -29.50
C GLY A 127 -1.31 -3.65 -28.53
N LEU A 128 -2.58 -3.30 -28.22
CA LEU A 128 -3.41 -4.13 -27.36
C LEU A 128 -3.57 -5.54 -27.93
N PHE A 129 -3.37 -6.55 -27.08
CA PHE A 129 -3.41 -7.97 -27.41
C PHE A 129 -2.34 -8.42 -28.44
N ASN A 130 -1.33 -7.61 -28.70
CA ASN A 130 -0.22 -7.92 -29.62
C ASN A 130 1.13 -8.04 -28.90
N GLY A 131 1.15 -7.99 -27.56
CA GLY A 131 2.38 -8.15 -26.78
C GLY A 131 2.96 -9.55 -26.95
N ASN A 132 4.18 -9.66 -27.50
CA ASN A 132 4.80 -10.95 -27.81
C ASN A 132 4.95 -11.84 -26.58
N ARG A 133 5.39 -11.31 -25.44
CA ARG A 133 5.57 -12.07 -24.20
C ARG A 133 4.27 -12.24 -23.43
N THR A 134 3.42 -11.21 -23.44
CA THR A 134 2.10 -11.24 -22.85
C THR A 134 1.23 -12.32 -23.49
N GLN A 135 1.19 -12.39 -24.81
CA GLN A 135 0.37 -13.36 -25.56
C GLN A 135 0.97 -14.78 -25.59
N SER A 136 2.28 -14.92 -25.52
CA SER A 136 2.94 -16.22 -25.47
C SER A 136 2.83 -16.93 -24.12
N GLY A 137 2.27 -16.27 -23.09
CA GLY A 137 2.17 -16.82 -21.73
C GLY A 137 3.53 -16.90 -21.01
N ALA A 138 4.57 -16.22 -21.52
CA ALA A 138 5.88 -16.20 -20.88
C ALA A 138 5.92 -15.39 -19.59
N LEU A 139 4.96 -14.48 -19.39
CA LEU A 139 4.83 -13.67 -18.18
C LEU A 139 4.04 -14.43 -17.12
N PHE A 140 4.71 -14.73 -16.00
CA PHE A 140 4.05 -15.27 -14.83
C PHE A 140 3.19 -14.19 -14.16
N ALA A 141 1.99 -14.56 -13.68
CA ALA A 141 1.07 -13.66 -12.98
C ALA A 141 0.83 -12.30 -13.71
N GLN A 142 0.76 -12.33 -15.04
CA GLN A 142 0.64 -11.17 -15.92
C GLN A 142 -0.64 -10.34 -15.68
N HIS A 143 -1.71 -10.95 -15.15
CA HIS A 143 -3.00 -10.28 -14.90
C HIS A 143 -3.12 -9.76 -13.45
N THR A 144 -2.23 -10.17 -12.56
CA THR A 144 -2.26 -9.85 -11.13
C THR A 144 -1.08 -8.98 -10.73
N ASP A 145 0.03 -9.59 -10.38
CA ASP A 145 1.16 -8.92 -9.74
C ASP A 145 2.03 -8.14 -10.74
N TYR A 146 2.11 -8.62 -11.99
CA TYR A 146 2.93 -8.01 -13.04
C TYR A 146 2.11 -7.37 -14.17
N ILE A 147 0.87 -6.97 -13.86
CA ILE A 147 0.00 -6.30 -14.83
C ILE A 147 0.66 -5.06 -15.43
N PHE A 148 1.41 -4.30 -14.64
CA PHE A 148 2.10 -3.11 -15.11
C PHE A 148 3.15 -3.43 -16.21
N SER A 149 3.84 -4.58 -16.11
CA SER A 149 4.77 -5.03 -17.16
C SER A 149 4.06 -5.45 -18.44
N SER A 150 2.92 -6.16 -18.32
CA SER A 150 2.08 -6.52 -19.46
C SER A 150 1.54 -5.28 -20.18
N MET A 151 1.06 -4.32 -19.40
CA MET A 151 0.58 -3.05 -19.94
C MET A 151 1.70 -2.26 -20.61
N GLY A 152 2.92 -2.26 -20.03
CA GLY A 152 4.07 -1.63 -20.63
C GLY A 152 4.43 -2.21 -21.99
N GLU A 153 4.29 -3.53 -22.17
CA GLU A 153 4.50 -4.18 -23.47
C GLU A 153 3.43 -3.78 -24.49
N GLU A 154 2.17 -3.73 -24.10
CA GLU A 154 1.05 -3.51 -25.03
C GLU A 154 0.76 -2.05 -25.31
N ILE A 155 0.72 -1.17 -24.29
CA ILE A 155 0.37 0.26 -24.42
C ILE A 155 1.58 1.20 -24.30
N GLY A 156 2.75 0.65 -24.00
CA GLY A 156 4.00 1.38 -23.95
C GLY A 156 4.16 2.32 -22.76
N PHE A 157 5.26 3.07 -22.77
CA PHE A 157 5.63 3.99 -21.71
C PHE A 157 4.55 5.08 -21.48
N ILE A 158 4.02 5.65 -22.57
CA ILE A 158 3.00 6.72 -22.47
C ILE A 158 1.75 6.21 -21.77
N GLY A 159 1.27 5.02 -22.13
CA GLY A 159 0.10 4.40 -21.48
C GLY A 159 0.34 4.13 -20.00
N CYS A 160 1.51 3.59 -19.65
CA CYS A 160 1.89 3.38 -18.24
C CYS A 160 1.91 4.67 -17.43
N VAL A 161 2.48 5.74 -17.98
CA VAL A 161 2.49 7.06 -17.32
C VAL A 161 1.08 7.61 -17.14
N CYS A 162 0.21 7.50 -18.15
CA CYS A 162 -1.19 7.92 -18.02
C CYS A 162 -1.92 7.20 -16.89
N ILE A 163 -1.72 5.89 -16.75
CA ILE A 163 -2.32 5.08 -15.69
C ILE A 163 -1.77 5.49 -14.33
N MET A 164 -0.45 5.62 -14.19
CA MET A 164 0.16 6.09 -12.95
C MET A 164 -0.38 7.47 -12.54
N LEU A 165 -0.53 8.39 -13.48
CA LEU A 165 -1.10 9.72 -13.22
C LEU A 165 -2.56 9.63 -12.78
N ALA A 166 -3.35 8.73 -13.36
CA ALA A 166 -4.73 8.51 -12.96
C ALA A 166 -4.82 7.98 -11.51
N GLU A 167 -3.99 6.98 -11.14
CA GLU A 167 -3.92 6.47 -9.77
C GLU A 167 -3.44 7.54 -8.78
N LEU A 168 -2.41 8.30 -9.15
CA LEU A 168 -1.93 9.42 -8.32
C LEU A 168 -3.00 10.50 -8.14
N ALA A 169 -3.83 10.77 -9.15
CA ALA A 169 -4.95 11.69 -9.04
C ALA A 169 -6.01 11.19 -8.03
N ILE A 170 -6.31 9.87 -8.02
CA ILE A 170 -7.21 9.27 -7.03
C ILE A 170 -6.61 9.38 -5.62
N ILE A 171 -5.33 9.08 -5.46
CA ILE A 171 -4.62 9.21 -4.17
C ILE A 171 -4.64 10.67 -3.69
N ALA A 172 -4.32 11.61 -4.58
CA ALA A 172 -4.37 13.04 -4.28
C ALA A 172 -5.80 13.49 -3.90
N ARG A 173 -6.83 12.92 -4.53
CA ARG A 173 -8.22 13.17 -4.17
C ARG A 173 -8.55 12.66 -2.77
N CYS A 174 -8.08 11.48 -2.38
CA CYS A 174 -8.24 10.95 -1.02
C CYS A 174 -7.59 11.88 0.02
N VAL A 175 -6.37 12.35 -0.25
CA VAL A 175 -5.66 13.32 0.61
C VAL A 175 -6.42 14.65 0.68
N TYR A 176 -6.86 15.18 -0.45
CA TYR A 176 -7.64 16.43 -0.51
C TYR A 176 -8.92 16.35 0.34
N VAL A 177 -9.66 15.24 0.23
CA VAL A 177 -10.86 15.01 1.06
C VAL A 177 -10.46 14.98 2.54
N GLY A 178 -9.38 14.30 2.89
CA GLY A 178 -8.87 14.25 4.26
C GLY A 178 -8.52 15.62 4.83
N ILE A 179 -7.89 16.50 4.03
CA ILE A 179 -7.58 17.88 4.44
C ILE A 179 -8.87 18.69 4.73
N ARG A 180 -9.93 18.45 3.96
CA ARG A 180 -11.21 19.16 4.11
C ARG A 180 -12.08 18.60 5.23
N CYS A 181 -11.83 17.39 5.70
CA CYS A 181 -12.60 16.78 6.79
C CYS A 181 -12.32 17.45 8.14
N GLN A 182 -13.35 17.93 8.82
CA GLN A 182 -13.26 18.45 10.18
C GLN A 182 -13.25 17.34 11.25
N ASP A 183 -13.94 16.25 10.98
CA ASP A 183 -13.96 15.07 11.86
C ASP A 183 -12.62 14.32 11.78
N TYR A 184 -11.98 14.17 12.95
CA TYR A 184 -10.65 13.58 13.04
C TYR A 184 -10.60 12.12 12.58
N MET A 185 -11.61 11.32 12.94
CA MET A 185 -11.68 9.92 12.54
C MET A 185 -11.83 9.77 11.03
N ARG A 186 -12.73 10.54 10.40
CA ARG A 186 -12.92 10.53 8.93
C ARG A 186 -11.67 11.00 8.19
N ARG A 187 -11.01 12.02 8.73
CA ARG A 187 -9.71 12.49 8.21
C ARG A 187 -8.70 11.37 8.18
N LEU A 188 -8.56 10.61 9.27
CA LEU A 188 -7.65 9.48 9.35
C LEU A 188 -8.01 8.36 8.36
N VAL A 189 -9.31 8.06 8.16
CA VAL A 189 -9.76 7.09 7.17
C VAL A 189 -9.32 7.48 5.77
N CYS A 190 -9.45 8.76 5.39
CA CYS A 190 -9.02 9.25 4.09
C CYS A 190 -7.51 9.11 3.88
N TYR A 191 -6.70 9.45 4.89
CA TYR A 191 -5.24 9.27 4.82
C TYR A 191 -4.83 7.80 4.84
N GLY A 192 -5.54 6.96 5.58
CA GLY A 192 -5.32 5.51 5.56
C GLY A 192 -5.58 4.90 4.17
N ALA A 193 -6.65 5.31 3.51
CA ALA A 193 -6.94 4.90 2.14
C ALA A 193 -5.87 5.39 1.16
N ALA A 194 -5.49 6.66 1.22
CA ALA A 194 -4.42 7.21 0.39
C ALA A 194 -3.09 6.46 0.58
N SER A 195 -2.73 6.14 1.83
CA SER A 195 -1.49 5.41 2.15
C SER A 195 -1.52 3.98 1.63
N ALA A 196 -2.66 3.30 1.71
CA ALA A 196 -2.83 1.95 1.17
C ALA A 196 -2.62 1.93 -0.35
N LEU A 197 -3.29 2.83 -1.07
CA LEU A 197 -3.20 2.93 -2.52
C LEU A 197 -1.78 3.33 -2.96
N MET A 198 -1.17 4.32 -2.31
CA MET A 198 0.19 4.77 -2.62
C MET A 198 1.20 3.64 -2.42
N PHE A 199 1.10 2.88 -1.34
CA PHE A 199 2.01 1.78 -1.07
C PHE A 199 1.87 0.66 -2.11
N GLN A 200 0.65 0.26 -2.45
CA GLN A 200 0.40 -0.76 -3.47
C GLN A 200 0.93 -0.33 -4.84
N LEU A 201 0.66 0.91 -5.26
CA LEU A 201 1.20 1.50 -6.50
C LEU A 201 2.73 1.45 -6.51
N MET A 202 3.36 1.96 -5.44
CA MET A 202 4.81 2.05 -5.34
C MET A 202 5.48 0.66 -5.37
N ILE A 203 4.94 -0.31 -4.65
CA ILE A 203 5.48 -1.67 -4.63
C ILE A 203 5.28 -2.36 -5.97
N ASN A 204 4.07 -2.30 -6.55
CA ASN A 204 3.78 -2.98 -7.81
C ASN A 204 4.65 -2.45 -8.95
N VAL A 205 4.70 -1.14 -9.13
CA VAL A 205 5.58 -0.51 -10.13
C VAL A 205 7.05 -0.83 -9.82
N GLY A 206 7.47 -0.71 -8.56
CA GLY A 206 8.83 -1.00 -8.12
C GLY A 206 9.27 -2.45 -8.39
N MET A 207 8.37 -3.42 -8.23
CA MET A 207 8.62 -4.82 -8.61
C MET A 207 8.80 -4.97 -10.13
N CYS A 208 7.94 -4.34 -10.91
CA CYS A 208 7.97 -4.44 -12.38
C CYS A 208 9.25 -3.82 -12.98
N ILE A 209 9.76 -2.74 -12.38
CA ILE A 209 11.04 -2.12 -12.81
C ILE A 209 12.28 -2.76 -12.15
N GLY A 210 12.10 -3.75 -11.26
CA GLY A 210 13.19 -4.48 -10.63
C GLY A 210 13.91 -3.75 -9.48
N VAL A 211 13.33 -2.67 -8.93
CA VAL A 211 13.90 -1.89 -7.81
C VAL A 211 13.42 -2.41 -6.46
N MET A 212 12.26 -3.07 -6.43
CA MET A 212 11.67 -3.64 -5.22
C MET A 212 11.61 -5.17 -5.29
N PRO A 213 11.66 -5.86 -4.13
CA PRO A 213 11.52 -7.31 -4.11
C PRO A 213 10.12 -7.72 -4.53
N VAL A 214 10.01 -8.93 -5.08
CA VAL A 214 8.72 -9.50 -5.48
C VAL A 214 7.93 -9.85 -4.22
N ILE A 215 6.88 -9.08 -3.93
CA ILE A 215 6.04 -9.26 -2.74
C ILE A 215 4.68 -9.86 -3.11
N GLY A 216 4.25 -9.73 -4.36
CA GLY A 216 2.95 -10.24 -4.82
C GLY A 216 1.80 -9.30 -4.47
N LEU A 217 1.97 -7.99 -4.62
CA LEU A 217 0.92 -6.99 -4.41
C LEU A 217 0.34 -6.53 -5.75
N THR A 218 -0.98 -6.50 -5.80
CA THR A 218 -1.73 -6.05 -6.98
C THR A 218 -1.66 -4.54 -7.18
N LEU A 219 -1.66 -4.10 -8.45
CA LEU A 219 -1.82 -2.69 -8.80
C LEU A 219 -3.28 -2.27 -8.54
N PRO A 220 -3.52 -1.22 -7.74
CA PRO A 220 -4.87 -0.79 -7.40
C PRO A 220 -5.73 -0.51 -8.64
N LEU A 221 -7.00 -0.91 -8.61
CA LEU A 221 -8.00 -0.68 -9.67
C LEU A 221 -7.72 -1.32 -11.03
N ILE A 222 -6.51 -1.79 -11.28
CA ILE A 222 -6.06 -2.31 -12.58
C ILE A 222 -5.90 -3.83 -12.56
N SER A 223 -5.24 -4.37 -11.54
CA SER A 223 -4.98 -5.80 -11.44
C SER A 223 -6.26 -6.61 -11.32
N TYR A 224 -6.25 -7.77 -11.93
CA TYR A 224 -7.29 -8.78 -11.75
C TYR A 224 -7.20 -9.34 -10.32
N GLY A 225 -8.28 -9.15 -9.55
CA GLY A 225 -8.36 -9.66 -8.18
C GLY A 225 -9.68 -9.27 -7.51
N GLY A 226 -10.62 -10.22 -7.40
CA GLY A 226 -11.97 -9.92 -6.90
C GLY A 226 -11.97 -9.32 -5.49
N SER A 227 -11.21 -9.90 -4.56
CA SER A 227 -11.09 -9.40 -3.18
C SER A 227 -10.40 -8.03 -3.10
N SER A 228 -9.37 -7.82 -3.92
CA SER A 228 -8.65 -6.55 -4.00
C SER A 228 -9.57 -5.44 -4.50
N VAL A 229 -10.29 -5.67 -5.60
CA VAL A 229 -11.23 -4.70 -6.18
C VAL A 229 -12.31 -4.32 -5.16
N VAL A 230 -12.97 -5.31 -4.53
CA VAL A 230 -13.99 -5.04 -3.51
C VAL A 230 -13.42 -4.20 -2.37
N THR A 231 -12.24 -4.55 -1.86
CA THR A 231 -11.59 -3.81 -0.75
C THR A 231 -11.28 -2.38 -1.14
N ILE A 232 -10.75 -2.15 -2.35
CA ILE A 232 -10.42 -0.81 -2.84
C ILE A 232 -11.69 0.03 -3.01
N PHE A 233 -12.74 -0.53 -3.61
CA PHE A 233 -14.01 0.20 -3.75
C PHE A 233 -14.67 0.48 -2.41
N MET A 234 -14.57 -0.42 -1.43
CA MET A 234 -15.01 -0.14 -0.05
C MET A 234 -14.23 1.03 0.57
N MET A 235 -12.90 1.06 0.41
CA MET A 235 -12.08 2.18 0.90
C MET A 235 -12.47 3.50 0.23
N LEU A 236 -12.63 3.51 -1.09
CA LEU A 236 -13.05 4.71 -1.84
C LEU A 236 -14.47 5.13 -1.47
N GLY A 237 -15.37 4.18 -1.19
CA GLY A 237 -16.71 4.44 -0.66
C GLY A 237 -16.68 5.16 0.69
N LEU A 238 -15.79 4.74 1.60
CA LEU A 238 -15.59 5.42 2.88
C LEU A 238 -15.08 6.86 2.70
N VAL A 239 -14.13 7.08 1.77
CA VAL A 239 -13.62 8.41 1.43
C VAL A 239 -14.73 9.28 0.83
N SER A 240 -15.53 8.73 -0.08
CA SER A 240 -16.69 9.41 -0.67
C SER A 240 -17.73 9.78 0.40
N GLY A 241 -18.02 8.87 1.33
CA GLY A 241 -18.90 9.13 2.48
C GLY A 241 -18.37 10.24 3.41
N ALA A 242 -17.05 10.30 3.60
CA ALA A 242 -16.41 11.37 4.36
C ALA A 242 -16.56 12.74 3.68
N TYR A 243 -16.49 12.77 2.34
CA TYR A 243 -16.71 13.98 1.55
C TYR A 243 -18.16 14.44 1.57
N ALA A 244 -19.13 13.52 1.44
CA ALA A 244 -20.55 13.84 1.32
C ALA A 244 -21.17 14.39 2.63
N ARG A 245 -20.53 14.16 3.78
CA ARG A 245 -21.00 14.63 5.09
C ARG A 245 -20.01 15.60 5.73
N PRO A 246 -19.92 16.85 5.27
CA PRO A 246 -19.15 17.87 5.96
C PRO A 246 -19.80 18.13 7.32
N SER A 247 -19.08 17.84 8.39
CA SER A 247 -19.37 18.04 9.83
C SER A 247 -20.85 18.02 10.26
N SER A 248 -21.25 16.95 10.90
CA SER A 248 -22.50 16.87 11.68
C SER A 248 -22.54 17.77 12.92
N LEU A 249 -21.44 18.44 13.24
CA LEU A 249 -21.31 19.29 14.44
C LEU A 249 -22.05 20.63 14.35
N SER A 250 -22.59 21.02 13.20
CA SER A 250 -23.46 22.20 13.09
C SER A 250 -24.92 21.91 13.48
N HIS A 251 -25.31 20.64 13.63
CA HIS A 251 -26.69 20.26 13.95
C HIS A 251 -26.89 19.69 15.35
N GLU A 252 -25.86 19.41 16.12
CA GLU A 252 -26.00 18.89 17.50
C GLU A 252 -25.78 19.92 18.60
N ARG A 253 -25.90 21.20 18.32
CA ARG A 253 -26.35 22.16 19.35
C ARG A 253 -27.86 22.09 19.45
N TYR A 254 -28.38 20.92 19.77
CA TYR A 254 -29.70 20.81 20.37
C TYR A 254 -29.57 21.42 21.78
N VAL A 255 -29.82 22.70 21.86
CA VAL A 255 -30.03 23.38 23.13
C VAL A 255 -31.27 22.71 23.75
N GLN A 256 -31.05 21.84 24.72
CA GLN A 256 -32.20 21.34 25.53
C GLN A 256 -32.92 22.58 26.09
N PRO A 257 -34.22 22.76 25.81
CA PRO A 257 -34.96 23.83 26.43
C PRO A 257 -34.94 23.59 27.93
N TYR A 258 -34.46 24.57 28.66
CA TYR A 258 -34.53 24.62 30.12
C TYR A 258 -35.95 24.30 30.53
N ARG A 259 -36.17 23.15 31.17
CA ARG A 259 -37.42 22.87 31.92
C ARG A 259 -37.25 23.55 33.25
N GLY A 260 -37.88 24.73 33.40
CA GLY A 260 -38.13 25.37 34.67
C GLY A 260 -39.13 24.62 35.50
#